data_19d2cbebc163b2c15086adb7af29d840
#
_entry.id   19d2cbebc163b2c15086adb7af29d840
#
_cell.length_a   1.000
_cell.length_b   1.000
_cell.length_c   1.000
_cell.angle_alpha   90.00
_cell.angle_beta   90.00
_cell.angle_gamma   90.00
#
_symmetry.space_group_name_H-M   'P 1'
#
loop_
_entity.id
_entity.type
_entity.pdbx_description
1 polymer ?
#
loop_
_entity_poly.entity_id
_entity_poly.type
_entity_poly.pdbx_seq_one_letter_code
_entity_poly.pdbx_strand_id
1 'polypeptide(L)'
;MAGPDYESAHRYVLERLEKELSPNLVYHCVAHTREEVIPAVEQLSVMEKVAENDRLALRTAALFHDLGYIERVDGHEEVSARIAGLVLPGFGYTAEQVESVCRLILATRMPRTPQTPLEEILADADLDTLGRSDFMQRSLDLRKEWGAFGRHWTDQEWYTSQLKFLAGHRFFTVSARQLGEAQKQENMRQLRAALGL
;
A
#
# COMPACT_ATOMS: atom_id res chain seq x y z
N MET A 1 2.43 -32.35 -1.16
CA MET A 1 2.96 -31.30 -0.27
C MET A 1 1.79 -30.41 0.15
N ALA A 2 1.74 -29.96 1.40
CA ALA A 2 0.75 -28.97 1.80
C ALA A 2 0.97 -27.68 0.99
N GLY A 3 -0.11 -26.96 0.65
CA GLY A 3 -0.02 -25.69 -0.06
C GLY A 3 0.53 -24.56 0.84
N PRO A 4 0.62 -23.32 0.31
CA PRO A 4 1.07 -22.15 1.07
C PRO A 4 0.26 -21.91 2.34
N ASP A 5 0.94 -21.71 3.46
CA ASP A 5 0.34 -21.37 4.74
C ASP A 5 0.31 -19.84 4.92
N TYR A 6 -0.72 -19.21 4.33
CA TYR A 6 -0.93 -17.76 4.42
C TYR A 6 -1.15 -17.31 5.87
N GLU A 7 -1.84 -18.10 6.69
CA GLU A 7 -2.16 -17.72 8.07
C GLU A 7 -0.91 -17.61 8.94
N SER A 8 0.05 -18.51 8.77
CA SER A 8 1.33 -18.42 9.46
C SER A 8 2.18 -17.26 8.94
N ALA A 9 2.19 -17.00 7.62
CA ALA A 9 2.86 -15.83 7.05
C ALA A 9 2.23 -14.52 7.55
N HIS A 10 0.90 -14.45 7.63
CA HIS A 10 0.14 -13.31 8.12
C HIS A 10 0.50 -13.00 9.60
N ARG A 11 0.49 -14.02 10.45
CA ARG A 11 0.88 -13.88 11.86
C ARG A 11 2.32 -13.38 11.99
N TYR A 12 3.24 -13.97 11.24
CA TYR A 12 4.65 -13.57 11.23
C TYR A 12 4.83 -12.09 10.89
N VAL A 13 4.17 -11.59 9.85
CA VAL A 13 4.32 -10.20 9.41
C VAL A 13 3.71 -9.24 10.44
N LEU A 14 2.47 -9.51 10.89
CA LEU A 14 1.81 -8.60 11.83
C LEU A 14 2.56 -8.52 13.16
N GLU A 15 3.06 -9.64 13.68
CA GLU A 15 3.89 -9.63 14.89
C GLU A 15 5.17 -8.83 14.73
N ARG A 16 5.80 -8.87 13.54
CA ARG A 16 6.99 -8.07 13.26
C ARG A 16 6.67 -6.59 13.15
N LEU A 17 5.62 -6.23 12.42
CA LEU A 17 5.16 -4.85 12.31
C LEU A 17 4.81 -4.28 13.70
N GLU A 18 4.08 -5.03 14.53
CA GLU A 18 3.69 -4.58 15.88
C GLU A 18 4.89 -4.38 16.81
N LYS A 19 5.95 -5.19 16.68
CA LYS A 19 7.10 -5.18 17.59
C LYS A 19 8.25 -4.28 17.11
N GLU A 20 8.43 -4.13 15.80
CA GLU A 20 9.65 -3.59 15.21
C GLU A 20 9.46 -2.26 14.48
N LEU A 21 8.21 -1.88 14.12
CA LEU A 21 7.99 -0.57 13.50
C LEU A 21 8.33 0.57 14.45
N SER A 22 8.96 1.60 13.91
CA SER A 22 9.15 2.85 14.64
C SER A 22 7.79 3.46 15.03
N PRO A 23 7.61 3.94 16.27
CA PRO A 23 6.38 4.63 16.69
C PRO A 23 6.14 5.94 15.92
N ASN A 24 7.12 6.43 15.17
CA ASN A 24 7.00 7.58 14.29
C ASN A 24 6.29 7.26 12.97
N LEU A 25 6.14 5.98 12.61
CA LEU A 25 5.39 5.53 11.44
C LEU A 25 3.90 5.48 11.77
N VAL A 26 3.24 6.61 11.69
CA VAL A 26 1.82 6.78 12.05
C VAL A 26 0.89 6.62 10.84
N TYR A 27 1.42 6.73 9.61
CA TYR A 27 0.73 6.43 8.38
C TYR A 27 1.03 5.00 7.90
N HIS A 28 2.31 4.65 7.71
CA HIS A 28 2.75 3.29 7.33
C HIS A 28 2.84 2.39 8.58
N CYS A 29 1.73 2.26 9.28
CA CYS A 29 1.58 1.48 10.50
C CYS A 29 0.87 0.14 10.24
N VAL A 30 0.74 -0.70 11.27
CA VAL A 30 0.05 -2.00 11.17
C VAL A 30 -1.36 -1.87 10.61
N ALA A 31 -2.09 -0.80 10.99
CA ALA A 31 -3.46 -0.58 10.53
C ALA A 31 -3.51 -0.35 9.02
N HIS A 32 -2.54 0.38 8.43
CA HIS A 32 -2.45 0.55 6.97
C HIS A 32 -2.40 -0.81 6.25
N THR A 33 -1.51 -1.69 6.66
CA THR A 33 -1.43 -3.04 6.06
C THR A 33 -2.69 -3.86 6.32
N ARG A 34 -3.12 -3.96 7.60
CA ARG A 34 -4.16 -4.91 8.04
C ARG A 34 -5.57 -4.46 7.69
N GLU A 35 -5.86 -3.15 7.84
CA GLU A 35 -7.23 -2.63 7.80
C GLU A 35 -7.53 -1.84 6.52
N GLU A 36 -6.50 -1.48 5.75
CA GLU A 36 -6.66 -0.71 4.52
C GLU A 36 -6.22 -1.53 3.30
N VAL A 37 -4.93 -1.84 3.13
CA VAL A 37 -4.41 -2.43 1.88
C VAL A 37 -4.88 -3.86 1.66
N ILE A 38 -4.85 -4.75 2.68
CA ILE A 38 -5.33 -6.12 2.52
C ILE A 38 -6.83 -6.16 2.14
N PRO A 39 -7.75 -5.46 2.84
CA PRO A 39 -9.15 -5.41 2.43
C PRO A 39 -9.38 -4.80 1.04
N ALA A 40 -8.63 -3.76 0.65
CA ALA A 40 -8.73 -3.17 -0.68
C ALA A 40 -8.29 -4.16 -1.77
N VAL A 41 -7.19 -4.89 -1.58
CA VAL A 41 -6.75 -5.97 -2.49
C VAL A 41 -7.83 -7.05 -2.62
N GLU A 42 -8.44 -7.48 -1.51
CA GLU A 42 -9.51 -8.49 -1.55
C GLU A 42 -10.70 -8.00 -2.37
N GLN A 43 -11.16 -6.78 -2.11
CA GLN A 43 -12.29 -6.19 -2.81
C GLN A 43 -12.00 -6.05 -4.32
N LEU A 44 -10.87 -5.44 -4.68
CA LEU A 44 -10.49 -5.25 -6.07
C LEU A 44 -10.28 -6.58 -6.80
N SER A 45 -9.64 -7.57 -6.15
CA SER A 45 -9.43 -8.90 -6.72
C SER A 45 -10.75 -9.61 -7.08
N VAL A 46 -11.78 -9.46 -6.24
CA VAL A 46 -13.12 -10.00 -6.52
C VAL A 46 -13.76 -9.28 -7.69
N MET A 47 -13.74 -7.95 -7.69
CA MET A 47 -14.36 -7.14 -8.74
C MET A 47 -13.69 -7.32 -10.10
N GLU A 48 -12.37 -7.43 -10.13
CA GLU A 48 -11.55 -7.70 -11.35
C GLU A 48 -11.51 -9.20 -11.73
N LYS A 49 -12.21 -10.07 -10.97
CA LYS A 49 -12.35 -11.53 -11.23
C LYS A 49 -11.01 -12.27 -11.29
N VAL A 50 -10.09 -11.88 -10.41
CA VAL A 50 -8.78 -12.51 -10.32
C VAL A 50 -8.89 -13.98 -9.91
N ALA A 51 -8.11 -14.86 -10.54
CA ALA A 51 -8.05 -16.28 -10.20
C ALA A 51 -7.49 -16.51 -8.79
N GLU A 52 -7.90 -17.60 -8.13
CA GLU A 52 -7.57 -17.85 -6.71
C GLU A 52 -6.06 -17.87 -6.42
N ASN A 53 -5.26 -18.50 -7.29
CA ASN A 53 -3.81 -18.53 -7.12
C ASN A 53 -3.18 -17.13 -7.19
N ASP A 54 -3.68 -16.27 -8.07
CA ASP A 54 -3.22 -14.89 -8.22
C ASP A 54 -3.71 -14.03 -7.05
N ARG A 55 -4.91 -14.28 -6.52
CA ARG A 55 -5.43 -13.64 -5.31
C ARG A 55 -4.56 -13.95 -4.10
N LEU A 56 -4.09 -15.20 -3.96
CA LEU A 56 -3.14 -15.54 -2.91
C LEU A 56 -1.84 -14.74 -3.03
N ALA A 57 -1.29 -14.60 -4.24
CA ALA A 57 -0.08 -13.81 -4.48
C ALA A 57 -0.31 -12.33 -4.13
N LEU A 58 -1.45 -11.75 -4.54
CA LEU A 58 -1.82 -10.36 -4.21
C LEU A 58 -1.97 -10.13 -2.72
N ARG A 59 -2.71 -11.00 -2.01
CA ARG A 59 -2.88 -10.90 -0.54
C ARG A 59 -1.54 -10.98 0.19
N THR A 60 -0.69 -11.90 -0.26
CA THR A 60 0.64 -12.06 0.33
C THR A 60 1.52 -10.83 0.04
N ALA A 61 1.48 -10.29 -1.16
CA ALA A 61 2.21 -9.08 -1.49
C ALA A 61 1.70 -7.86 -0.69
N ALA A 62 0.38 -7.69 -0.57
CA ALA A 62 -0.23 -6.66 0.27
C ALA A 62 0.19 -6.78 1.74
N LEU A 63 0.28 -8.01 2.26
CA LEU A 63 0.73 -8.26 3.62
C LEU A 63 2.20 -7.84 3.84
N PHE A 64 3.07 -8.07 2.87
CA PHE A 64 4.51 -7.85 3.00
C PHE A 64 4.98 -6.49 2.50
N HIS A 65 4.18 -5.72 1.72
CA HIS A 65 4.67 -4.57 0.94
C HIS A 65 5.43 -3.53 1.78
N ASP A 66 4.96 -3.25 2.98
CA ASP A 66 5.52 -2.25 3.90
C ASP A 66 6.36 -2.85 5.04
N LEU A 67 6.56 -4.18 5.07
CA LEU A 67 7.35 -4.80 6.15
C LEU A 67 8.78 -4.25 6.22
N GLY A 68 9.33 -3.79 5.11
CA GLY A 68 10.68 -3.21 5.05
C GLY A 68 10.87 -1.93 5.85
N TYR A 69 9.79 -1.24 6.24
CA TYR A 69 9.87 -0.08 7.14
C TYR A 69 10.46 -0.40 8.52
N ILE A 70 10.50 -1.67 8.92
CA ILE A 70 11.19 -2.08 10.15
C ILE A 70 12.71 -1.88 10.07
N GLU A 71 13.29 -1.80 8.86
CA GLU A 71 14.72 -1.61 8.68
C GLU A 71 15.06 -0.22 8.14
N ARG A 72 14.27 0.31 7.20
CA ARG A 72 14.52 1.64 6.59
C ARG A 72 13.27 2.21 5.93
N VAL A 73 13.23 3.53 5.82
CA VAL A 73 12.16 4.26 5.14
C VAL A 73 12.38 4.27 3.63
N ASP A 74 13.50 4.82 3.16
CA ASP A 74 13.78 4.90 1.71
C ASP A 74 14.21 3.52 1.17
N GLY A 75 13.47 3.00 0.19
CA GLY A 75 13.69 1.68 -0.41
C GLY A 75 13.22 0.53 0.48
N HIS A 76 12.20 0.75 1.29
CA HIS A 76 11.56 -0.30 2.09
C HIS A 76 11.01 -1.44 1.21
N GLU A 77 10.63 -1.16 -0.04
CA GLU A 77 10.08 -2.15 -0.97
C GLU A 77 11.12 -3.26 -1.29
N GLU A 78 12.39 -2.89 -1.49
CA GLU A 78 13.47 -3.88 -1.69
C GLU A 78 13.72 -4.71 -0.43
N VAL A 79 13.60 -4.09 0.75
CA VAL A 79 13.71 -4.81 2.02
C VAL A 79 12.52 -5.75 2.20
N SER A 80 11.31 -5.29 1.94
CA SER A 80 10.09 -6.08 1.97
C SER A 80 10.17 -7.30 1.05
N ALA A 81 10.57 -7.11 -0.20
CA ALA A 81 10.74 -8.19 -1.16
C ALA A 81 11.85 -9.18 -0.72
N ARG A 82 12.98 -8.66 -0.19
CA ARG A 82 14.05 -9.52 0.35
C ARG A 82 13.57 -10.36 1.52
N ILE A 83 12.83 -9.78 2.48
CA ILE A 83 12.29 -10.53 3.61
C ILE A 83 11.29 -11.58 3.11
N ALA A 84 10.36 -11.21 2.24
CA ALA A 84 9.39 -12.13 1.65
C ALA A 84 10.10 -13.32 0.96
N GLY A 85 11.13 -13.05 0.15
CA GLY A 85 11.92 -14.08 -0.53
C GLY A 85 12.62 -15.06 0.41
N LEU A 86 13.04 -14.59 1.59
CA LEU A 86 13.71 -15.40 2.58
C LEU A 86 12.74 -16.27 3.41
N VAL A 87 11.56 -15.76 3.75
CA VAL A 87 10.69 -16.43 4.73
C VAL A 87 9.55 -17.23 4.11
N LEU A 88 9.01 -16.82 2.96
CA LEU A 88 7.88 -17.49 2.32
C LEU A 88 8.11 -18.97 1.97
N PRO A 89 9.33 -19.41 1.55
CA PRO A 89 9.60 -20.83 1.39
C PRO A 89 9.33 -21.66 2.65
N GLY A 90 9.61 -21.08 3.83
CA GLY A 90 9.32 -21.70 5.14
C GLY A 90 7.82 -21.84 5.44
N PHE A 91 6.98 -21.09 4.75
CA PHE A 91 5.51 -21.18 4.81
C PHE A 91 4.92 -21.98 3.64
N GLY A 92 5.72 -22.78 2.92
CA GLY A 92 5.26 -23.68 1.89
C GLY A 92 4.97 -23.04 0.53
N TYR A 93 5.41 -21.79 0.29
CA TYR A 93 5.32 -21.14 -1.02
C TYR A 93 6.35 -21.73 -1.98
N THR A 94 5.95 -21.97 -3.23
CA THR A 94 6.88 -22.39 -4.29
C THR A 94 7.77 -21.22 -4.73
N ALA A 95 8.89 -21.52 -5.38
CA ALA A 95 9.79 -20.49 -5.92
C ALA A 95 9.07 -19.50 -6.85
N GLU A 96 8.16 -20.00 -7.70
CA GLU A 96 7.36 -19.19 -8.61
C GLU A 96 6.40 -18.25 -7.87
N GLN A 97 5.76 -18.74 -6.80
CA GLN A 97 4.88 -17.93 -5.96
C GLN A 97 5.67 -16.83 -5.23
N VAL A 98 6.84 -17.18 -4.69
CA VAL A 98 7.74 -16.22 -4.02
C VAL A 98 8.19 -15.14 -5.01
N GLU A 99 8.60 -15.52 -6.22
CA GLU A 99 9.00 -14.56 -7.25
C GLU A 99 7.85 -13.62 -7.63
N SER A 100 6.63 -14.16 -7.79
CA SER A 100 5.44 -13.36 -8.07
C SER A 100 5.16 -12.35 -6.96
N VAL A 101 5.19 -12.78 -5.70
CA VAL A 101 5.01 -11.89 -4.54
C VAL A 101 6.08 -10.80 -4.50
N CYS A 102 7.35 -11.14 -4.68
CA CYS A 102 8.44 -10.16 -4.68
C CYS A 102 8.28 -9.12 -5.80
N ARG A 103 7.88 -9.52 -7.00
CA ARG A 103 7.61 -8.58 -8.12
C ARG A 103 6.47 -7.62 -7.79
N LEU A 104 5.38 -8.13 -7.22
CA LEU A 104 4.25 -7.32 -6.79
C LEU A 104 4.66 -6.29 -5.74
N ILE A 105 5.44 -6.69 -4.72
CA ILE A 105 5.97 -5.77 -3.71
C ILE A 105 6.80 -4.66 -4.37
N LEU A 106 7.71 -5.01 -5.27
CA LEU A 106 8.57 -4.01 -5.95
C LEU A 106 7.78 -3.05 -6.85
N ALA A 107 6.61 -3.46 -7.35
CA ALA A 107 5.73 -2.61 -8.15
C ALA A 107 5.03 -1.50 -7.34
N THR A 108 5.04 -1.56 -6.00
CA THR A 108 4.51 -0.48 -5.15
C THR A 108 5.45 0.72 -5.06
N ARG A 109 6.72 0.57 -5.46
CA ARG A 109 7.71 1.64 -5.44
C ARG A 109 7.30 2.84 -6.28
N MET A 110 7.50 4.03 -5.71
CA MET A 110 7.21 5.29 -6.39
C MET A 110 8.40 5.76 -7.27
N PRO A 111 8.18 6.33 -8.47
CA PRO A 111 6.88 6.48 -9.15
C PRO A 111 6.38 5.13 -9.70
N ARG A 112 5.07 4.86 -9.56
CA ARG A 112 4.49 3.57 -9.94
C ARG A 112 4.27 3.48 -11.44
N THR A 113 4.74 2.38 -12.01
CA THR A 113 4.53 2.04 -13.42
C THR A 113 4.17 0.55 -13.55
N PRO A 114 2.97 0.14 -13.07
CA PRO A 114 2.57 -1.26 -13.11
C PRO A 114 2.54 -1.78 -14.55
N GLN A 115 3.01 -3.01 -14.75
CA GLN A 115 3.16 -3.66 -16.06
C GLN A 115 2.15 -4.80 -16.24
N THR A 116 1.50 -5.24 -15.17
CA THR A 116 0.56 -6.35 -15.18
C THR A 116 -0.72 -5.98 -14.43
N PRO A 117 -1.86 -6.63 -14.75
CA PRO A 117 -3.11 -6.39 -14.02
C PRO A 117 -3.00 -6.61 -12.50
N LEU A 118 -2.18 -7.54 -12.04
CA LEU A 118 -1.99 -7.77 -10.61
C LEU A 118 -1.21 -6.62 -9.94
N GLU A 119 -0.21 -6.08 -10.63
CA GLU A 119 0.52 -4.89 -10.17
C GLU A 119 -0.40 -3.66 -10.13
N GLU A 120 -1.31 -3.51 -11.11
CA GLU A 120 -2.32 -2.45 -11.12
C GLU A 120 -3.24 -2.52 -9.90
N ILE A 121 -3.72 -3.73 -9.57
CA ILE A 121 -4.59 -3.96 -8.41
C ILE A 121 -3.87 -3.59 -7.10
N LEU A 122 -2.63 -4.05 -6.92
CA LEU A 122 -1.88 -3.74 -5.69
C LEU A 122 -1.54 -2.24 -5.60
N ALA A 123 -1.16 -1.62 -6.71
CA ALA A 123 -0.88 -0.19 -6.76
C ALA A 123 -2.11 0.67 -6.41
N ASP A 124 -3.30 0.28 -6.89
CA ASP A 124 -4.56 0.95 -6.56
C ASP A 124 -4.95 0.72 -5.10
N ALA A 125 -4.78 -0.51 -4.59
CA ALA A 125 -5.10 -0.85 -3.21
C ALA A 125 -4.24 -0.09 -2.20
N ASP A 126 -2.96 0.04 -2.45
CA ASP A 126 -2.03 0.76 -1.57
C ASP A 126 -2.27 2.30 -1.59
N LEU A 127 -2.88 2.82 -2.65
CA LEU A 127 -3.33 4.21 -2.74
C LEU A 127 -4.86 4.39 -2.60
N ASP A 128 -5.56 3.39 -2.09
CA ASP A 128 -7.01 3.44 -1.88
C ASP A 128 -7.45 4.68 -1.06
N THR A 129 -6.63 5.10 -0.11
CA THR A 129 -6.85 6.29 0.72
C THR A 129 -7.13 7.56 -0.09
N LEU A 130 -6.63 7.68 -1.33
CA LEU A 130 -6.88 8.84 -2.19
C LEU A 130 -8.36 8.96 -2.59
N GLY A 131 -9.07 7.84 -2.64
CA GLY A 131 -10.50 7.73 -2.94
C GLY A 131 -11.39 7.56 -1.71
N ARG A 132 -10.90 7.79 -0.50
CA ARG A 132 -11.65 7.62 0.75
C ARG A 132 -12.02 8.96 1.38
N SER A 133 -13.08 8.96 2.18
CA SER A 133 -13.57 10.17 2.87
C SER A 133 -12.66 10.63 4.02
N ASP A 134 -11.81 9.76 4.56
CA ASP A 134 -10.83 10.07 5.60
C ASP A 134 -9.47 10.54 5.06
N PHE A 135 -9.36 10.76 3.74
CA PHE A 135 -8.12 11.19 3.07
C PHE A 135 -7.44 12.39 3.76
N MET A 136 -8.20 13.42 4.14
CA MET A 136 -7.61 14.62 4.77
C MET A 136 -6.88 14.27 6.08
N GLN A 137 -7.48 13.41 6.91
CA GLN A 137 -6.84 12.95 8.15
C GLN A 137 -5.63 12.09 7.85
N ARG A 138 -5.75 11.11 6.95
CA ARG A 138 -4.63 10.23 6.57
C ARG A 138 -3.47 11.01 5.94
N SER A 139 -3.78 12.03 5.15
CA SER A 139 -2.78 12.96 4.61
C SER A 139 -2.01 13.70 5.72
N LEU A 140 -2.68 14.12 6.79
CA LEU A 140 -2.02 14.75 7.94
C LEU A 140 -1.17 13.75 8.74
N ASP A 141 -1.60 12.49 8.85
CA ASP A 141 -0.80 11.42 9.45
C ASP A 141 0.49 11.20 8.67
N LEU A 142 0.42 11.17 7.33
CA LEU A 142 1.60 11.07 6.47
C LEU A 142 2.54 12.28 6.63
N ARG A 143 1.98 13.49 6.71
CA ARG A 143 2.78 14.69 6.98
C ARG A 143 3.50 14.61 8.33
N LYS A 144 2.78 14.16 9.38
CA LYS A 144 3.34 13.98 10.72
C LYS A 144 4.48 12.97 10.70
N GLU A 145 4.28 11.85 10.02
CA GLU A 145 5.28 10.81 9.84
C GLU A 145 6.54 11.37 9.17
N TRP A 146 6.39 12.02 8.03
CA TRP A 146 7.54 12.60 7.32
C TRP A 146 8.24 13.70 8.13
N GLY A 147 7.48 14.48 8.94
CA GLY A 147 8.05 15.44 9.87
C GLY A 147 8.96 14.80 10.91
N ALA A 148 8.61 13.60 11.40
CA ALA A 148 9.44 12.84 12.32
C ALA A 148 10.76 12.34 11.68
N PHE A 149 10.80 12.24 10.34
CA PHE A 149 11.99 11.91 9.55
C PHE A 149 12.68 13.14 8.92
N GLY A 150 12.41 14.34 9.47
CA GLY A 150 13.11 15.59 9.10
C GLY A 150 12.59 16.28 7.84
N ARG A 151 11.45 15.84 7.30
CA ARG A 151 10.81 16.49 6.14
C ARG A 151 9.66 17.38 6.62
N HIS A 152 9.85 18.70 6.64
CA HIS A 152 8.87 19.64 7.17
C HIS A 152 8.23 20.48 6.06
N TRP A 153 6.95 20.74 6.19
CA TRP A 153 6.16 21.60 5.29
C TRP A 153 5.27 22.54 6.07
N THR A 154 5.06 23.73 5.55
CA THR A 154 3.95 24.60 5.93
C THR A 154 2.62 23.95 5.47
N ASP A 155 1.49 24.43 5.99
CA ASP A 155 0.17 23.94 5.56
C ASP A 155 -0.04 24.17 4.06
N GLN A 156 0.35 25.33 3.56
CA GLN A 156 0.22 25.68 2.15
C GLN A 156 1.06 24.77 1.25
N GLU A 157 2.32 24.52 1.60
CA GLU A 157 3.19 23.60 0.84
C GLU A 157 2.63 22.20 0.85
N TRP A 158 2.18 21.72 2.02
CA TRP A 158 1.61 20.37 2.15
C TRP A 158 0.37 20.20 1.28
N TYR A 159 -0.65 21.05 1.46
CA TYR A 159 -1.89 20.94 0.69
C TYR A 159 -1.67 21.13 -0.81
N THR A 160 -0.74 22.01 -1.21
CA THR A 160 -0.34 22.17 -2.61
C THR A 160 0.27 20.87 -3.17
N SER A 161 1.16 20.23 -2.39
CA SER A 161 1.79 18.97 -2.79
C SER A 161 0.75 17.84 -2.93
N GLN A 162 -0.18 17.74 -1.97
CA GLN A 162 -1.26 16.75 -2.00
C GLN A 162 -2.21 16.98 -3.18
N LEU A 163 -2.61 18.23 -3.45
CA LEU A 163 -3.45 18.55 -4.58
C LEU A 163 -2.76 18.18 -5.91
N LYS A 164 -1.47 18.48 -6.04
CA LYS A 164 -0.67 18.10 -7.22
C LYS A 164 -0.58 16.59 -7.37
N PHE A 165 -0.40 15.86 -6.26
CA PHE A 165 -0.34 14.40 -6.27
C PHE A 165 -1.67 13.79 -6.72
N LEU A 166 -2.80 14.20 -6.13
CA LEU A 166 -4.13 13.72 -6.53
C LEU A 166 -4.45 14.05 -7.98
N ALA A 167 -4.10 15.25 -8.44
CA ALA A 167 -4.33 15.68 -9.82
C ALA A 167 -3.51 14.86 -10.83
N GLY A 168 -2.30 14.46 -10.48
CA GLY A 168 -1.45 13.61 -11.31
C GLY A 168 -1.77 12.11 -11.21
N HIS A 169 -2.44 11.69 -10.14
CA HIS A 169 -2.79 10.29 -9.90
C HIS A 169 -3.99 9.84 -10.75
N ARG A 170 -3.92 8.60 -11.22
CA ARG A 170 -5.01 7.91 -11.90
C ARG A 170 -5.08 6.47 -11.39
N PHE A 171 -6.24 6.04 -10.96
CA PHE A 171 -6.46 4.61 -10.69
C PHE A 171 -6.29 3.80 -11.98
N PHE A 172 -5.63 2.68 -11.90
CA PHE A 172 -5.30 1.83 -13.03
C PHE A 172 -6.48 0.93 -13.41
N THR A 173 -7.10 0.27 -12.42
CA THR A 173 -8.21 -0.67 -12.63
C THR A 173 -9.56 0.04 -12.84
N VAL A 174 -10.49 -0.65 -13.50
CA VAL A 174 -11.86 -0.14 -13.64
C VAL A 174 -12.55 -0.08 -12.29
N SER A 175 -12.34 -1.09 -11.46
CA SER A 175 -12.97 -1.22 -10.15
C SER A 175 -12.52 -0.12 -9.18
N ALA A 176 -11.23 0.18 -9.10
CA ALA A 176 -10.73 1.26 -8.24
C ALA A 176 -11.26 2.63 -8.70
N ARG A 177 -11.35 2.88 -10.01
CA ARG A 177 -12.00 4.09 -10.53
C ARG A 177 -13.46 4.20 -10.11
N GLN A 178 -14.21 3.10 -10.21
CA GLN A 178 -15.62 3.07 -9.81
C GLN A 178 -15.80 3.36 -8.33
N LEU A 179 -14.92 2.84 -7.50
CA LEU A 179 -15.00 3.00 -6.04
C LEU A 179 -14.51 4.36 -5.58
N GLY A 180 -13.38 4.83 -6.09
CA GLY A 180 -12.62 5.93 -5.49
C GLY A 180 -12.66 7.26 -6.25
N GLU A 181 -12.94 7.30 -7.57
CA GLU A 181 -12.75 8.52 -8.34
C GLU A 181 -13.65 9.68 -7.90
N ALA A 182 -14.92 9.42 -7.58
CA ALA A 182 -15.83 10.47 -7.12
C ALA A 182 -15.37 11.10 -5.80
N GLN A 183 -14.94 10.28 -4.84
CA GLN A 183 -14.44 10.76 -3.56
C GLN A 183 -13.08 11.45 -3.72
N LYS A 184 -12.21 10.98 -4.60
CA LYS A 184 -10.94 11.65 -4.90
C LYS A 184 -11.18 13.07 -5.43
N GLN A 185 -12.17 13.28 -6.29
CA GLN A 185 -12.55 14.61 -6.75
C GLN A 185 -13.06 15.49 -5.61
N GLU A 186 -13.81 14.93 -4.66
CA GLU A 186 -14.22 15.63 -3.45
C GLU A 186 -13.03 16.02 -2.58
N ASN A 187 -12.09 15.10 -2.36
CA ASN A 187 -10.86 15.36 -1.62
C ASN A 187 -10.03 16.49 -2.26
N MET A 188 -9.97 16.52 -3.60
CA MET A 188 -9.33 17.63 -4.32
C MET A 188 -10.07 18.97 -4.11
N ARG A 189 -11.41 18.97 -4.02
CA ARG A 189 -12.17 20.19 -3.70
C ARG A 189 -11.87 20.68 -2.29
N GLN A 190 -11.79 19.77 -1.31
CA GLN A 190 -11.43 20.10 0.08
C GLN A 190 -10.02 20.69 0.17
N LEU A 191 -9.04 20.13 -0.56
CA LEU A 191 -7.70 20.69 -0.62
C LEU A 191 -7.67 22.10 -1.23
N ARG A 192 -8.43 22.34 -2.33
CA ARG A 192 -8.55 23.69 -2.91
C ARG A 192 -9.16 24.67 -1.91
N ALA A 193 -10.24 24.30 -1.25
CA ALA A 193 -10.87 25.15 -0.22
C ALA A 193 -9.89 25.48 0.91
N ALA A 194 -9.08 24.52 1.37
CA ALA A 194 -8.04 24.74 2.39
C ALA A 194 -6.94 25.68 1.90
N LEU A 195 -6.70 25.78 0.59
CA LEU A 195 -5.75 26.69 -0.05
C LEU A 195 -6.36 28.07 -0.42
N GLY A 196 -7.67 28.25 -0.21
CA GLY A 196 -8.38 29.47 -0.60
C GLY A 196 -8.59 29.61 -2.13
N LEU A 197 -8.65 28.49 -2.87
CA LEU A 197 -8.80 28.38 -4.33
C LEU A 197 -10.23 28.01 -4.74
#